data_1a73cc4897e7972516ae3b15dce94a8e
#
_entry.id   1a73cc4897e7972516ae3b15dce94a8e
#
_cell.length_a   1.000
_cell.length_b   1.000
_cell.length_c   1.000
_cell.angle_alpha   90.00
_cell.angle_beta   90.00
_cell.angle_gamma   90.00
#
_symmetry.space_group_name_H-M   'P 1'
#
loop_
_entity.id
_entity.type
_entity.pdbx_description
1 polymer ?
#
loop_
_entity_poly.entity_id
_entity_poly.type
_entity_poly.pdbx_seq_one_letter_code
_entity_poly.pdbx_strand_id
1 'polypeptide(L)'
;LNYLSYRQNIFKAIERSGKGNLGTVYFPISLLLLVLFTFLVGEAKTYQYLGALSMLILGYGDGFAAVIGKKFGKTILIKGKSVEGSLVMFLASALVTAFVLIIYTPSIALPGLFLVLIPFVATVIEMFTPKGFDNLTVPLGVLAFSYLYVMLLPLAG
;
A
#
# COMPACT_ATOMS: atom_id res chain seq x y z
N LEU A 1 34.13 18.65 -10.11
CA LEU A 1 33.00 19.60 -10.22
C LEU A 1 31.70 18.92 -10.67
N ASN A 2 31.73 18.08 -11.71
CA ASN A 2 30.53 17.39 -12.24
C ASN A 2 29.88 16.39 -11.26
N TYR A 3 30.66 15.73 -10.40
CA TYR A 3 30.13 14.77 -9.43
C TYR A 3 29.29 15.46 -8.31
N LEU A 4 29.75 16.60 -7.83
CA LEU A 4 29.03 17.40 -6.83
C LEU A 4 27.74 17.99 -7.39
N SER A 5 27.76 18.45 -8.64
CA SER A 5 26.57 18.97 -9.32
C SER A 5 25.55 17.88 -9.63
N TYR A 6 25.99 16.67 -9.98
CA TYR A 6 25.14 15.50 -10.14
C TYR A 6 24.44 15.11 -8.82
N ARG A 7 25.18 15.10 -7.72
CA ARG A 7 24.65 14.83 -6.38
C ARG A 7 23.62 15.89 -5.94
N GLN A 8 23.89 17.17 -6.20
CA GLN A 8 22.95 18.26 -5.93
C GLN A 8 21.68 18.19 -6.79
N ASN A 9 21.77 17.73 -8.05
CA ASN A 9 20.62 17.57 -8.92
C ASN A 9 19.75 16.35 -8.54
N ILE A 10 20.36 15.27 -8.03
CA ILE A 10 19.60 14.16 -7.44
C ILE A 10 18.84 14.63 -6.20
N PHE A 11 19.49 15.36 -5.28
CA PHE A 11 18.82 15.91 -4.11
C PHE A 11 17.70 16.89 -4.49
N LYS A 12 17.93 17.77 -5.49
CA LYS A 12 16.88 18.66 -6.02
C LYS A 12 15.72 17.91 -6.69
N ALA A 13 15.97 16.78 -7.33
CA ALA A 13 14.93 15.94 -7.91
C ALA A 13 14.07 15.28 -6.81
N ILE A 14 14.69 14.90 -5.70
CA ILE A 14 14.00 14.38 -4.50
C ILE A 14 13.22 15.51 -3.81
N GLU A 15 13.80 16.73 -3.71
CA GLU A 15 13.13 17.91 -3.16
C GLU A 15 12.01 18.47 -4.04
N ARG A 16 12.03 18.23 -5.36
CA ARG A 16 10.95 18.63 -6.29
C ARG A 16 9.60 18.01 -5.97
N SER A 17 9.57 16.98 -5.16
CA SER A 17 8.34 16.34 -4.64
C SER A 17 7.56 17.20 -3.62
N GLY A 18 8.01 18.45 -3.38
CA GLY A 18 7.42 19.41 -2.44
C GLY A 18 8.16 19.42 -1.10
N LYS A 19 8.46 20.63 -0.59
CA LYS A 19 9.09 20.81 0.73
C LYS A 19 8.29 20.02 1.79
N GLY A 20 8.94 19.02 2.41
CA GLY A 20 8.37 18.22 3.50
C GLY A 20 7.71 16.88 3.09
N ASN A 21 7.76 16.47 1.82
CA ASN A 21 7.26 15.16 1.43
C ASN A 21 8.33 14.08 1.62
N LEU A 22 8.32 13.41 2.76
CA LEU A 22 9.22 12.31 3.10
C LEU A 22 8.81 10.97 2.47
N GLY A 23 7.84 10.95 1.56
CA GLY A 23 7.34 9.74 0.91
C GLY A 23 8.43 8.91 0.22
N THR A 24 9.43 9.57 -0.39
CA THR A 24 10.60 8.92 -1.00
C THR A 24 11.50 8.21 0.01
N VAL A 25 11.47 8.60 1.27
CA VAL A 25 12.20 7.96 2.38
C VAL A 25 11.35 6.84 2.99
N TYR A 26 10.06 7.06 3.17
CA TYR A 26 9.17 6.08 3.78
C TYR A 26 8.90 4.88 2.89
N PHE A 27 8.85 5.06 1.56
CA PHE A 27 8.65 3.96 0.62
C PHE A 27 9.71 2.85 0.75
N PRO A 28 11.03 3.11 0.67
CA PRO A 28 12.03 2.05 0.84
C PRO A 28 12.06 1.48 2.27
N ILE A 29 11.71 2.27 3.29
CA ILE A 29 11.61 1.77 4.67
C ILE A 29 10.47 0.77 4.79
N SER A 30 9.28 1.09 4.28
CA SER A 30 8.14 0.16 4.29
C SER A 30 8.43 -1.10 3.50
N LEU A 31 9.09 -0.96 2.34
CA LEU A 31 9.51 -2.08 1.52
C LEU A 31 10.44 -3.03 2.29
N LEU A 32 11.45 -2.46 2.96
CA LEU A 32 12.37 -3.23 3.80
C LEU A 32 11.63 -3.96 4.92
N LEU A 33 10.71 -3.28 5.60
CA LEU A 33 9.92 -3.90 6.68
C LEU A 33 9.03 -5.04 6.17
N LEU A 34 8.40 -4.88 4.99
CA LEU A 34 7.59 -5.93 4.37
C LEU A 34 8.44 -7.14 3.97
N VAL A 35 9.62 -6.90 3.40
CA VAL A 35 10.57 -7.95 3.04
C VAL A 35 11.05 -8.68 4.30
N LEU A 36 11.46 -7.96 5.34
CA LEU A 36 11.86 -8.55 6.61
C LEU A 36 10.74 -9.38 7.23
N PHE A 37 9.50 -8.88 7.25
CA PHE A 37 8.35 -9.65 7.71
C PHE A 37 8.21 -10.96 6.92
N THR A 38 8.28 -10.91 5.60
CA THR A 38 8.15 -12.07 4.72
C THR A 38 9.23 -13.12 5.02
N PHE A 39 10.46 -12.70 5.32
CA PHE A 39 11.54 -13.61 5.66
C PHE A 39 11.45 -14.15 7.10
N LEU A 40 11.08 -13.32 8.07
CA LEU A 40 10.99 -13.71 9.49
C LEU A 40 9.81 -14.64 9.79
N VAL A 41 8.70 -14.43 9.09
CA VAL A 41 7.48 -15.25 9.22
C VAL A 41 7.47 -16.39 8.21
N GLY A 42 8.50 -16.45 7.38
CA GLY A 42 8.58 -17.23 6.13
C GLY A 42 8.64 -18.74 6.27
N GLU A 43 8.81 -19.33 7.47
CA GLU A 43 8.66 -20.78 7.64
C GLU A 43 7.20 -21.24 7.42
N ALA A 44 6.23 -20.36 7.62
CA ALA A 44 4.85 -20.61 7.28
C ALA A 44 4.54 -19.97 5.91
N LYS A 45 4.62 -20.73 4.82
CA LYS A 45 4.21 -20.34 3.44
C LYS A 45 2.84 -19.63 3.43
N THR A 46 2.02 -19.91 4.42
CA THR A 46 0.70 -19.35 4.67
C THR A 46 0.68 -17.81 4.79
N TYR A 47 1.77 -17.17 5.20
CA TYR A 47 1.79 -15.70 5.44
C TYR A 47 2.64 -14.91 4.45
N GLN A 48 3.44 -15.58 3.61
CA GLN A 48 4.34 -14.91 2.67
C GLN A 48 3.61 -13.99 1.71
N TYR A 49 2.41 -14.38 1.24
CA TYR A 49 1.61 -13.58 0.33
C TYR A 49 1.10 -12.27 0.94
N LEU A 50 1.05 -12.13 2.28
CA LEU A 50 0.58 -10.91 2.94
C LEU A 50 1.55 -9.74 2.72
N GLY A 51 2.86 -10.01 2.74
CA GLY A 51 3.87 -9.01 2.40
C GLY A 51 3.76 -8.57 0.93
N ALA A 52 3.62 -9.53 0.01
CA ALA A 52 3.42 -9.25 -1.41
C ALA A 52 2.13 -8.46 -1.66
N LEU A 53 1.02 -8.85 -1.03
CA LEU A 53 -0.26 -8.15 -1.09
C LEU A 53 -0.12 -6.68 -0.67
N SER A 54 0.50 -6.45 0.48
CA SER A 54 0.68 -5.10 1.05
C SER A 54 1.54 -4.21 0.15
N MET A 55 2.60 -4.78 -0.44
CA MET A 55 3.48 -4.08 -1.38
C MET A 55 2.76 -3.74 -2.69
N LEU A 56 2.00 -4.66 -3.24
CA LEU A 56 1.25 -4.46 -4.49
C LEU A 56 0.13 -3.43 -4.30
N ILE A 57 -0.56 -3.43 -3.15
CA ILE A 57 -1.57 -2.42 -2.82
C ILE A 57 -0.93 -1.03 -2.70
N LEU A 58 0.24 -0.90 -2.07
CA LEU A 58 0.97 0.36 -2.05
C LEU A 58 1.35 0.81 -3.46
N GLY A 59 1.95 -0.05 -4.27
CA GLY A 59 2.43 0.30 -5.61
C GLY A 59 1.30 0.65 -6.58
N TYR A 60 0.32 -0.21 -6.71
CA TYR A 60 -0.78 -0.04 -7.67
C TYR A 60 -1.96 0.73 -7.09
N GLY A 61 -2.37 0.45 -5.85
CA GLY A 61 -3.49 1.12 -5.21
C GLY A 61 -3.23 2.62 -5.05
N ASP A 62 -2.21 2.98 -4.27
CA ASP A 62 -1.85 4.39 -4.03
C ASP A 62 -1.32 5.07 -5.30
N GLY A 63 -0.56 4.35 -6.14
CA GLY A 63 -0.06 4.89 -7.40
C GLY A 63 -1.16 5.35 -8.34
N PHE A 64 -2.17 4.51 -8.62
CA PHE A 64 -3.31 4.88 -9.46
C PHE A 64 -4.21 5.91 -8.78
N ALA A 65 -4.44 5.81 -7.47
CA ALA A 65 -5.21 6.80 -6.71
C ALA A 65 -4.59 8.21 -6.83
N ALA A 66 -3.27 8.31 -6.70
CA ALA A 66 -2.55 9.57 -6.83
C ALA A 66 -2.63 10.17 -8.24
N VAL A 67 -2.50 9.34 -9.30
CA VAL A 67 -2.59 9.79 -10.69
C VAL A 67 -4.00 10.26 -11.03
N ILE A 68 -5.00 9.43 -10.74
CA ILE A 68 -6.41 9.73 -11.06
C ILE A 68 -6.94 10.86 -10.18
N GLY A 69 -6.61 10.85 -8.88
CA GLY A 69 -6.99 11.91 -7.95
C GLY A 69 -6.43 13.29 -8.36
N LYS A 70 -5.19 13.35 -8.89
CA LYS A 70 -4.62 14.60 -9.43
C LYS A 70 -5.29 15.04 -10.72
N LYS A 71 -5.64 14.11 -11.61
CA LYS A 71 -6.16 14.44 -12.96
C LYS A 71 -7.67 14.68 -12.97
N PHE A 72 -8.42 13.92 -12.20
CA PHE A 72 -9.88 13.88 -12.24
C PHE A 72 -10.56 14.20 -10.91
N GLY A 73 -9.79 14.39 -9.82
CA GLY A 73 -10.34 14.68 -8.50
C GLY A 73 -11.05 16.03 -8.48
N LYS A 74 -12.37 16.00 -8.34
CA LYS A 74 -13.24 17.18 -8.25
C LYS A 74 -13.69 17.43 -6.81
N THR A 75 -14.02 16.37 -6.09
CA THR A 75 -14.55 16.44 -4.73
C THR A 75 -13.42 16.16 -3.73
N ILE A 76 -12.93 17.22 -3.10
CA ILE A 76 -11.87 17.10 -2.11
C ILE A 76 -12.46 16.62 -0.78
N LEU A 77 -11.89 15.55 -0.25
CA LEU A 77 -12.19 14.98 1.05
C LEU A 77 -11.29 15.60 2.13
N ILE A 78 -10.57 14.77 2.84
CA ILE A 78 -9.71 15.12 3.95
C ILE A 78 -8.24 15.18 3.46
N LYS A 79 -7.44 16.11 3.98
CA LYS A 79 -5.98 16.23 3.73
C LYS A 79 -5.60 16.32 2.24
N GLY A 80 -6.49 16.86 1.40
CA GLY A 80 -6.25 17.04 -0.04
C GLY A 80 -6.32 15.75 -0.85
N LYS A 81 -6.95 14.71 -0.32
CA LYS A 81 -7.39 13.52 -1.05
C LYS A 81 -8.75 13.78 -1.71
N SER A 82 -9.07 13.08 -2.79
CA SER A 82 -10.35 13.24 -3.49
C SER A 82 -11.18 11.95 -3.46
N VAL A 83 -12.50 12.09 -3.60
CA VAL A 83 -13.42 10.94 -3.67
C VAL A 83 -13.03 10.01 -4.82
N GLU A 84 -12.72 10.59 -5.98
CA GLU A 84 -12.34 9.85 -7.18
C GLU A 84 -11.02 9.08 -6.97
N GLY A 85 -10.05 9.71 -6.29
CA GLY A 85 -8.79 9.05 -5.92
C GLY A 85 -9.02 7.89 -4.95
N SER A 86 -9.84 8.10 -3.92
CA SER A 86 -10.15 7.05 -2.93
C SER A 86 -10.95 5.89 -3.54
N LEU A 87 -11.87 6.19 -4.50
CA LEU A 87 -12.56 5.14 -5.24
C LEU A 87 -11.58 4.30 -6.07
N VAL A 88 -10.63 4.95 -6.73
CA VAL A 88 -9.59 4.25 -7.50
C VAL A 88 -8.68 3.44 -6.58
N MET A 89 -8.33 3.97 -5.39
CA MET A 89 -7.61 3.22 -4.36
C MET A 89 -8.33 1.92 -4.03
N PHE A 90 -9.63 1.99 -3.75
CA PHE A 90 -10.45 0.83 -3.44
C PHE A 90 -10.47 -0.19 -4.59
N LEU A 91 -10.79 0.25 -5.81
CA LEU A 91 -10.91 -0.64 -6.97
C LEU A 91 -9.57 -1.28 -7.34
N ALA A 92 -8.49 -0.51 -7.38
CA ALA A 92 -7.16 -1.04 -7.68
C ALA A 92 -6.69 -2.02 -6.61
N SER A 93 -6.93 -1.72 -5.33
CA SER A 93 -6.62 -2.63 -4.22
C SER A 93 -7.47 -3.91 -4.27
N ALA A 94 -8.74 -3.83 -4.71
CA ALA A 94 -9.59 -5.00 -4.89
C ALA A 94 -9.08 -5.90 -6.02
N LEU A 95 -8.66 -5.32 -7.14
CA LEU A 95 -8.05 -6.06 -8.25
C LEU A 95 -6.74 -6.73 -7.82
N VAL A 96 -5.89 -6.02 -7.09
CA VAL A 96 -4.65 -6.57 -6.53
C VAL A 96 -4.94 -7.72 -5.56
N THR A 97 -5.91 -7.54 -4.67
CA THR A 97 -6.30 -8.58 -3.70
C THR A 97 -6.84 -9.82 -4.42
N ALA A 98 -7.71 -9.64 -5.42
CA ALA A 98 -8.20 -10.75 -6.25
C ALA A 98 -7.06 -11.47 -6.96
N PHE A 99 -6.13 -10.73 -7.56
CA PHE A 99 -4.95 -11.28 -8.23
C PHE A 99 -4.09 -12.11 -7.28
N VAL A 100 -3.82 -11.61 -6.09
CA VAL A 100 -3.04 -12.33 -5.07
C VAL A 100 -3.77 -13.60 -4.61
N LEU A 101 -5.08 -13.54 -4.40
CA LEU A 101 -5.88 -14.71 -4.03
C LEU A 101 -5.85 -15.79 -5.12
N ILE A 102 -5.89 -15.42 -6.39
CA ILE A 102 -5.83 -16.35 -7.52
C ILE A 102 -4.44 -17.00 -7.64
N ILE A 103 -3.37 -16.20 -7.53
CA ILE A 103 -2.00 -16.70 -7.75
C ILE A 103 -1.51 -17.56 -6.58
N TYR A 104 -1.74 -17.11 -5.35
CA TYR A 104 -1.25 -17.83 -4.17
C TYR A 104 -2.21 -18.90 -3.66
N THR A 105 -3.48 -18.87 -4.11
CA THR A 105 -4.52 -19.81 -3.68
C THR A 105 -4.47 -20.12 -2.18
N PRO A 106 -4.36 -19.10 -1.30
CA PRO A 106 -4.20 -19.32 0.11
C PRO A 106 -5.48 -19.91 0.71
N SER A 107 -5.34 -20.82 1.68
CA SER A 107 -6.47 -21.25 2.51
C SER A 107 -6.86 -20.11 3.44
N ILE A 108 -7.84 -19.32 3.06
CA ILE A 108 -8.36 -18.20 3.86
C ILE A 108 -9.83 -18.47 4.15
N ALA A 109 -10.23 -18.28 5.41
CA ALA A 109 -11.64 -18.28 5.75
C ALA A 109 -12.34 -17.08 5.09
N LEU A 110 -13.50 -17.30 4.50
CA LEU A 110 -14.34 -16.27 3.87
C LEU A 110 -13.56 -15.38 2.87
N PRO A 111 -12.99 -15.95 1.78
CA PRO A 111 -12.15 -15.17 0.85
C PRO A 111 -12.89 -14.00 0.21
N GLY A 112 -14.21 -14.07 0.03
CA GLY A 112 -15.02 -12.95 -0.45
C GLY A 112 -15.05 -11.77 0.52
N LEU A 113 -15.07 -12.04 1.83
CA LEU A 113 -15.00 -11.00 2.85
C LEU A 113 -13.61 -10.36 2.89
N PHE A 114 -12.56 -11.18 2.78
CA PHE A 114 -11.18 -10.68 2.66
C PHE A 114 -11.01 -9.76 1.45
N LEU A 115 -11.58 -10.14 0.29
CA LEU A 115 -11.54 -9.38 -0.95
C LEU A 115 -12.18 -7.99 -0.82
N VAL A 116 -13.13 -7.81 0.07
CA VAL A 116 -13.78 -6.51 0.32
C VAL A 116 -13.10 -5.73 1.44
N LEU A 117 -12.78 -6.40 2.54
CA LEU A 117 -12.24 -5.72 3.73
C LEU A 117 -10.82 -5.17 3.52
N ILE A 118 -9.94 -5.91 2.83
CA ILE A 118 -8.56 -5.43 2.62
C ILE A 118 -8.53 -4.12 1.80
N PRO A 119 -9.19 -4.02 0.64
CA PRO A 119 -9.27 -2.76 -0.10
C PRO A 119 -9.94 -1.64 0.67
N PHE A 120 -10.97 -1.95 1.46
CA PHE A 120 -11.65 -0.97 2.30
C PHE A 120 -10.70 -0.39 3.35
N VAL A 121 -9.98 -1.24 4.09
CA VAL A 121 -9.00 -0.82 5.09
C VAL A 121 -7.87 -0.02 4.46
N ALA A 122 -7.33 -0.46 3.32
CA ALA A 122 -6.30 0.26 2.59
C ALA A 122 -6.76 1.68 2.22
N THR A 123 -7.99 1.80 1.70
CA THR A 123 -8.60 3.08 1.30
C THR A 123 -8.82 4.01 2.50
N VAL A 124 -9.33 3.47 3.62
CA VAL A 124 -9.53 4.25 4.85
C VAL A 124 -8.20 4.77 5.39
N ILE A 125 -7.18 3.92 5.46
CA ILE A 125 -5.85 4.34 5.91
C ILE A 125 -5.29 5.43 4.99
N GLU A 126 -5.36 5.24 3.67
CA GLU A 126 -4.90 6.21 2.66
C GLU A 126 -5.63 7.56 2.83
N MET A 127 -6.94 7.56 2.99
CA MET A 127 -7.75 8.76 3.12
C MET A 127 -7.41 9.60 4.36
N PHE A 128 -7.13 8.95 5.50
CA PHE A 128 -6.81 9.64 6.74
C PHE A 128 -5.32 9.95 6.93
N THR A 129 -4.44 9.43 6.06
CA THR A 129 -3.01 9.65 6.18
C THR A 129 -2.54 10.86 5.36
N PRO A 130 -1.70 11.74 5.91
CA PRO A 130 -1.07 12.83 5.15
C PRO A 130 -0.22 12.29 4.02
N LYS A 131 -0.14 13.05 2.90
CA LYS A 131 0.70 12.70 1.75
C LYS A 131 2.15 12.46 2.16
N GLY A 132 2.70 11.34 1.71
CA GLY A 132 4.05 10.87 2.01
C GLY A 132 4.09 9.85 3.15
N PHE A 133 3.30 10.03 4.21
CA PHE A 133 3.14 9.02 5.27
C PHE A 133 2.32 7.80 4.81
N ASP A 134 1.47 7.94 3.80
CA ASP A 134 0.74 6.85 3.15
C ASP A 134 1.68 5.73 2.68
N ASN A 135 2.86 6.07 2.21
CA ASN A 135 3.89 5.11 1.82
C ASN A 135 4.38 4.19 2.97
N LEU A 136 4.11 4.56 4.21
CA LEU A 136 4.43 3.76 5.39
C LEU A 136 3.17 3.15 6.00
N THR A 137 2.14 3.96 6.21
CA THR A 137 0.94 3.55 6.95
C THR A 137 0.05 2.59 6.17
N VAL A 138 -0.10 2.78 4.86
CA VAL A 138 -0.91 1.88 4.02
C VAL A 138 -0.34 0.47 4.01
N PRO A 139 0.93 0.23 3.62
CA PRO A 139 1.44 -1.14 3.54
C PRO A 139 1.53 -1.83 4.90
N LEU A 140 1.93 -1.12 5.96
CA LEU A 140 2.01 -1.71 7.29
C LEU A 140 0.61 -1.96 7.89
N GLY A 141 -0.34 -1.06 7.65
CA GLY A 141 -1.72 -1.23 8.09
C GLY A 141 -2.43 -2.39 7.37
N VAL A 142 -2.22 -2.51 6.05
CA VAL A 142 -2.72 -3.65 5.28
C VAL A 142 -2.10 -4.95 5.76
N LEU A 143 -0.77 -4.98 5.99
CA LEU A 143 -0.08 -6.15 6.53
C LEU A 143 -0.65 -6.56 7.88
N ALA A 144 -0.74 -5.62 8.82
CA ALA A 144 -1.24 -5.90 10.16
C ALA A 144 -2.69 -6.40 10.14
N PHE A 145 -3.56 -5.75 9.37
CA PHE A 145 -4.96 -6.14 9.29
C PHE A 145 -5.14 -7.50 8.60
N SER A 146 -4.45 -7.75 7.49
CA SER A 146 -4.51 -9.04 6.79
C SER A 146 -3.94 -10.18 7.63
N TYR A 147 -2.87 -9.93 8.38
CA TYR A 147 -2.32 -10.90 9.32
C TYR A 147 -3.31 -11.24 10.44
N LEU A 148 -3.91 -10.21 11.07
CA LEU A 148 -4.95 -10.39 12.08
C LEU A 148 -6.18 -11.14 11.53
N TYR A 149 -6.60 -10.84 10.31
CA TYR A 149 -7.70 -11.53 9.66
C TYR A 149 -7.45 -13.04 9.56
N VAL A 150 -6.25 -13.41 9.07
CA VAL A 150 -5.89 -14.83 8.92
C VAL A 150 -5.69 -15.53 10.27
N MET A 151 -5.24 -14.79 11.29
CA MET A 151 -5.05 -15.34 12.63
C MET A 151 -6.36 -15.54 13.41
N LEU A 152 -7.30 -14.61 13.28
CA LEU A 152 -8.56 -14.61 14.05
C LEU A 152 -9.65 -15.46 13.41
N LEU A 153 -9.61 -15.59 12.08
CA LEU A 153 -10.53 -16.46 11.35
C LEU A 153 -9.77 -17.75 10.99
N PRO A 154 -9.87 -18.79 11.83
CA PRO A 154 -9.17 -20.04 11.58
C PRO A 154 -9.58 -20.59 10.22
N LEU A 155 -8.61 -21.16 9.52
CA LEU A 155 -8.77 -21.79 8.22
C LEU A 155 -10.03 -22.66 8.23
N ALA A 156 -10.92 -22.42 7.28
CA ALA A 156 -11.99 -23.37 7.00
C ALA A 156 -11.29 -24.67 6.57
N GLY A 157 -11.29 -25.65 7.47
CA GLY A 157 -10.69 -26.95 7.28
C GLY A 157 -11.37 -27.73 6.16
#